data_0d99b9f9249cd14015ef0afdd80a7ddb
#
_entry.id   0d99b9f9249cd14015ef0afdd80a7ddb
#
_cell.length_a   1.000
_cell.length_b   1.000
_cell.length_c   1.000
_cell.angle_alpha   90.00
_cell.angle_beta   90.00
_cell.angle_gamma   90.00
#
_symmetry.space_group_name_H-M   'P 1'
#
loop_
_entity.id
_entity.type
_entity.pdbx_description
1 polymer ?
#
loop_
_entity_poly.entity_id
_entity_poly.type
_entity_poly.pdbx_seq_one_letter_code
_entity_poly.pdbx_strand_id
1 'polypeptide(L)'
;MSTTKETGRDAPPAPRGTAGGLLDRYFGITAAGSTLPREVRAGVVTFLTMSYILFVNPQVLGAAIDVPDAPVQLLMTTAIAACVGCLLMGLVARYPFAQAPGMGLNAFFSFTVVLGMGVPWRTALGAVFISGLLFVVLSVVGARRAIVMAIPHSLKLAIMAGIGCFLAFLGLRSAGIVVTNEATLVALGDLGAPTAWVAVVGLLVTAVLLQLKVRGALLWGILAGSLLAILTRAEVYAGGPDGALQAFPGFTDGVVAAPVWPAELVGQLDIGGALGLGLFTVVFTFFFVDFFDATGTLTGLTQKMGYLDERGDMPRAKTTFAMDGVASMVGAFMGTSTTGTYVESASGIQDGGRTGVTSSVTGLLFLGAMFLGRRAGALPGAATAPVLVLVGAMMMDGIRHIAWEEVAEGVPSFLAIIAMPLTFSIANGVSLGVISYCVIRALTGGVRKVHPILYLVAALLAVRYIFFDI
;
A
#
# COMPACT_ATOMS: atom_id res chain seq x y z
N MET A 1 7.68 -6.14 46.88
CA MET A 1 8.41 -6.57 45.71
C MET A 1 7.74 -7.83 45.16
N SER A 2 6.78 -7.68 44.25
CA SER A 2 6.10 -8.80 43.61
C SER A 2 6.37 -8.63 42.10
N THR A 3 7.26 -9.41 41.57
CA THR A 3 7.58 -9.47 40.15
C THR A 3 6.51 -10.28 39.42
N THR A 4 5.55 -9.61 38.80
CA THR A 4 4.66 -10.21 37.83
C THR A 4 5.48 -10.56 36.59
N LYS A 5 5.78 -11.85 36.42
CA LYS A 5 6.26 -12.41 35.15
C LYS A 5 5.17 -12.18 34.11
N GLU A 6 5.39 -11.23 33.17
CA GLU A 6 4.70 -11.23 31.91
C GLU A 6 5.10 -12.48 31.13
N THR A 7 4.18 -13.44 31.10
CA THR A 7 4.33 -14.63 30.26
C THR A 7 4.18 -14.21 28.80
N GLY A 8 5.30 -14.21 28.08
CA GLY A 8 5.29 -14.13 26.61
C GLY A 8 4.30 -15.18 26.08
N ARG A 9 3.27 -14.71 25.35
CA ARG A 9 2.34 -15.61 24.67
C ARG A 9 3.07 -16.22 23.48
N ASP A 10 3.31 -17.51 23.54
CA ASP A 10 3.86 -18.27 22.44
C ASP A 10 3.07 -18.02 21.14
N ALA A 11 3.80 -18.05 20.02
CA ALA A 11 3.20 -18.08 18.69
C ALA A 11 2.05 -19.09 18.64
N PRO A 12 1.01 -18.88 17.78
CA PRO A 12 -0.11 -19.80 17.74
C PRO A 12 0.42 -21.24 17.67
N PRO A 13 0.15 -22.06 18.67
CA PRO A 13 0.69 -23.41 18.76
C PRO A 13 0.27 -24.19 17.51
N ALA A 14 1.12 -25.09 17.06
CA ALA A 14 0.72 -26.08 16.08
C ALA A 14 -0.54 -26.79 16.63
N PRO A 15 -1.58 -27.04 15.84
CA PRO A 15 -2.88 -27.47 16.32
C PRO A 15 -2.79 -28.77 17.12
N ARG A 16 -2.89 -28.67 18.44
CA ARG A 16 -3.06 -29.79 19.35
C ARG A 16 -4.36 -29.55 20.11
N GLY A 17 -5.49 -29.91 19.53
CA GLY A 17 -6.78 -29.78 20.19
C GLY A 17 -7.78 -30.80 19.68
N THR A 18 -8.25 -31.66 20.57
CA THR A 18 -9.19 -32.74 20.31
C THR A 18 -10.67 -32.37 20.42
N ALA A 19 -11.00 -31.07 20.54
CA ALA A 19 -12.37 -30.62 20.84
C ALA A 19 -12.97 -29.61 19.83
N GLY A 20 -12.25 -29.23 18.77
CA GLY A 20 -12.74 -28.24 17.78
C GLY A 20 -13.13 -28.87 16.44
N GLY A 21 -14.04 -28.25 15.70
CA GLY A 21 -14.36 -28.61 14.31
C GLY A 21 -13.14 -28.50 13.37
N LEU A 22 -13.28 -28.92 12.11
CA LEU A 22 -12.19 -28.91 11.10
C LEU A 22 -11.47 -27.56 10.99
N LEU A 23 -12.20 -26.45 11.10
CA LEU A 23 -11.63 -25.09 11.07
C LEU A 23 -10.73 -24.82 12.28
N ASP A 24 -11.14 -25.24 13.48
CA ASP A 24 -10.33 -25.03 14.67
C ASP A 24 -9.04 -25.86 14.64
N ARG A 25 -9.12 -27.11 14.15
CA ARG A 25 -7.93 -27.96 13.95
C ARG A 25 -6.93 -27.35 12.96
N TYR A 26 -7.43 -26.69 11.90
CA TYR A 26 -6.56 -26.10 10.89
C TYR A 26 -5.96 -24.74 11.33
N PHE A 27 -6.79 -23.84 11.87
CA PHE A 27 -6.38 -22.49 12.20
C PHE A 27 -5.90 -22.32 13.64
N GLY A 28 -6.25 -23.23 14.56
CA GLY A 28 -5.91 -23.14 15.98
C GLY A 28 -6.66 -22.02 16.69
N ILE A 29 -7.95 -21.80 16.36
CA ILE A 29 -8.75 -20.67 16.85
C ILE A 29 -8.82 -20.66 18.38
N THR A 30 -9.18 -21.81 18.98
CA THR A 30 -9.28 -21.96 20.43
C THR A 30 -7.91 -21.81 21.10
N ALA A 31 -6.85 -22.39 20.50
CA ALA A 31 -5.48 -22.29 21.00
C ALA A 31 -4.96 -20.85 20.98
N ALA A 32 -5.40 -20.04 20.00
CA ALA A 32 -5.09 -18.60 19.92
C ALA A 32 -5.95 -17.73 20.86
N GLY A 33 -6.81 -18.32 21.69
CA GLY A 33 -7.69 -17.61 22.60
C GLY A 33 -8.82 -16.82 21.90
N SER A 34 -9.24 -17.28 20.71
CA SER A 34 -10.30 -16.66 19.91
C SER A 34 -11.51 -17.60 19.73
N THR A 35 -12.52 -17.14 19.03
CA THR A 35 -13.73 -17.91 18.65
C THR A 35 -14.07 -17.60 17.21
N LEU A 36 -14.74 -18.54 16.51
CA LEU A 36 -15.11 -18.33 15.10
C LEU A 36 -15.95 -17.05 14.88
N PRO A 37 -16.97 -16.72 15.69
CA PRO A 37 -17.72 -15.47 15.52
C PRO A 37 -16.83 -14.22 15.70
N ARG A 38 -15.83 -14.27 16.60
CA ARG A 38 -14.87 -13.18 16.81
C ARG A 38 -13.96 -13.01 15.61
N GLU A 39 -13.45 -14.09 15.05
CA GLU A 39 -12.62 -14.06 13.85
C GLU A 39 -13.40 -13.52 12.63
N VAL A 40 -14.65 -13.95 12.43
CA VAL A 40 -15.52 -13.45 11.36
C VAL A 40 -15.78 -11.94 11.55
N ARG A 41 -16.14 -11.52 12.75
CA ARG A 41 -16.35 -10.09 13.04
C ARG A 41 -15.09 -9.27 12.79
N ALA A 42 -13.93 -9.75 13.22
CA ALA A 42 -12.65 -9.10 12.99
C ALA A 42 -12.34 -8.99 11.48
N GLY A 43 -12.67 -10.02 10.68
CA GLY A 43 -12.54 -9.97 9.23
C GLY A 43 -13.44 -8.92 8.58
N VAL A 44 -14.69 -8.79 9.04
CA VAL A 44 -15.61 -7.74 8.57
C VAL A 44 -15.05 -6.35 8.93
N VAL A 45 -14.54 -6.16 10.14
CA VAL A 45 -13.94 -4.88 10.58
C VAL A 45 -12.71 -4.54 9.72
N THR A 46 -11.84 -5.50 9.44
CA THR A 46 -10.68 -5.31 8.56
C THR A 46 -11.13 -4.93 7.15
N PHE A 47 -12.10 -5.65 6.58
CA PHE A 47 -12.66 -5.32 5.26
C PHE A 47 -13.19 -3.88 5.22
N LEU A 48 -14.00 -3.48 6.20
CA LEU A 48 -14.56 -2.12 6.23
C LEU A 48 -13.48 -1.03 6.29
N THR A 49 -12.37 -1.28 7.00
CA THR A 49 -11.27 -0.32 7.08
C THR A 49 -10.43 -0.26 5.81
N MET A 50 -10.39 -1.35 5.01
CA MET A 50 -9.61 -1.45 3.79
C MET A 50 -10.42 -1.24 2.51
N SER A 51 -11.75 -1.31 2.56
CA SER A 51 -12.62 -1.32 1.36
C SER A 51 -12.52 -0.07 0.51
N TYR A 52 -11.99 1.03 1.04
CA TYR A 52 -11.69 2.24 0.26
C TYR A 52 -10.76 1.96 -0.94
N ILE A 53 -9.91 0.93 -0.86
CA ILE A 53 -8.96 0.57 -1.92
C ILE A 53 -9.68 0.17 -3.22
N LEU A 54 -10.89 -0.39 -3.13
CA LEU A 54 -11.70 -0.75 -4.28
C LEU A 54 -12.02 0.44 -5.18
N PHE A 55 -11.97 1.65 -4.63
CA PHE A 55 -12.30 2.88 -5.34
C PHE A 55 -11.05 3.71 -5.63
N VAL A 56 -10.14 3.79 -4.69
CA VAL A 56 -8.92 4.60 -4.82
C VAL A 56 -7.92 3.96 -5.79
N ASN A 57 -7.75 2.63 -5.74
CA ASN A 57 -6.81 1.95 -6.62
C ASN A 57 -7.17 2.07 -8.12
N PRO A 58 -8.43 1.85 -8.54
CA PRO A 58 -8.85 2.09 -9.92
C PRO A 58 -8.59 3.50 -10.42
N GLN A 59 -8.71 4.51 -9.56
CA GLN A 59 -8.45 5.90 -9.92
C GLN A 59 -6.95 6.17 -10.12
N VAL A 60 -6.09 5.61 -9.25
CA VAL A 60 -4.64 5.77 -9.36
C VAL A 60 -4.10 5.03 -10.59
N LEU A 61 -4.51 3.79 -10.80
CA LEU A 61 -4.03 2.98 -11.93
C LEU A 61 -4.68 3.40 -13.25
N GLY A 62 -5.95 3.81 -13.22
CA GLY A 62 -6.68 4.28 -14.40
C GLY A 62 -6.10 5.57 -15.02
N ALA A 63 -5.27 6.31 -14.27
CA ALA A 63 -4.51 7.42 -14.83
C ALA A 63 -3.42 6.96 -15.84
N ALA A 64 -2.96 5.71 -15.71
CA ALA A 64 -1.83 5.16 -16.47
C ALA A 64 -2.19 3.96 -17.35
N ILE A 65 -3.30 3.28 -17.06
CA ILE A 65 -3.78 2.09 -17.77
C ILE A 65 -5.00 2.49 -18.61
N ASP A 66 -4.78 2.60 -19.90
CA ASP A 66 -5.84 2.94 -20.85
C ASP A 66 -6.40 1.64 -21.49
N VAL A 67 -7.56 1.23 -20.97
CA VAL A 67 -8.34 0.09 -21.46
C VAL A 67 -9.82 0.43 -21.41
N PRO A 68 -10.67 -0.19 -22.25
CA PRO A 68 -12.11 0.00 -22.19
C PRO A 68 -12.66 -0.29 -20.78
N ASP A 69 -13.57 0.54 -20.30
CA ASP A 69 -14.15 0.40 -18.94
C ASP A 69 -13.11 0.24 -17.81
N ALA A 70 -11.96 0.92 -17.91
CA ALA A 70 -10.86 0.81 -16.99
C ALA A 70 -11.28 0.86 -15.49
N PRO A 71 -12.16 1.78 -15.04
CA PRO A 71 -12.55 1.83 -13.62
C PRO A 71 -13.21 0.53 -13.15
N VAL A 72 -14.04 -0.09 -13.97
CA VAL A 72 -14.72 -1.35 -13.65
C VAL A 72 -13.73 -2.50 -13.65
N GLN A 73 -12.94 -2.65 -14.71
CA GLN A 73 -11.95 -3.71 -14.82
C GLN A 73 -10.90 -3.64 -13.70
N LEU A 74 -10.39 -2.44 -13.38
CA LEU A 74 -9.44 -2.23 -12.29
C LEU A 74 -10.04 -2.49 -10.90
N LEU A 75 -11.33 -2.22 -10.70
CA LEU A 75 -12.00 -2.63 -9.46
C LEU A 75 -12.07 -4.15 -9.35
N MET A 76 -12.41 -4.86 -10.46
CA MET A 76 -12.46 -6.32 -10.47
C MET A 76 -11.10 -6.93 -10.17
N THR A 77 -10.03 -6.46 -10.82
CA THR A 77 -8.67 -6.94 -10.55
C THR A 77 -8.21 -6.64 -9.13
N THR A 78 -8.54 -5.45 -8.59
CA THR A 78 -8.28 -5.08 -7.22
C THR A 78 -8.94 -6.04 -6.22
N ALA A 79 -10.23 -6.33 -6.44
CA ALA A 79 -10.99 -7.23 -5.57
C ALA A 79 -10.44 -8.67 -5.61
N ILE A 80 -10.12 -9.18 -6.81
CA ILE A 80 -9.58 -10.53 -6.97
C ILE A 80 -8.18 -10.62 -6.36
N ALA A 81 -7.29 -9.66 -6.63
CA ALA A 81 -5.94 -9.65 -6.07
C ALA A 81 -5.97 -9.56 -4.54
N ALA A 82 -6.83 -8.71 -3.96
CA ALA A 82 -7.03 -8.62 -2.52
C ALA A 82 -7.58 -9.93 -1.94
N CYS A 83 -8.55 -10.56 -2.61
CA CYS A 83 -9.09 -11.85 -2.19
C CYS A 83 -8.00 -12.92 -2.15
N VAL A 84 -7.26 -13.09 -3.24
CA VAL A 84 -6.19 -14.10 -3.34
C VAL A 84 -5.10 -13.83 -2.32
N GLY A 85 -4.63 -12.58 -2.20
CA GLY A 85 -3.63 -12.19 -1.20
C GLY A 85 -4.09 -12.50 0.23
N CYS A 86 -5.32 -12.12 0.60
CA CYS A 86 -5.90 -12.43 1.90
C CYS A 86 -6.02 -13.93 2.15
N LEU A 87 -6.39 -14.72 1.13
CA LEU A 87 -6.45 -16.18 1.25
C LEU A 87 -5.06 -16.81 1.40
N LEU A 88 -4.05 -16.33 0.66
CA LEU A 88 -2.66 -16.77 0.83
C LEU A 88 -2.17 -16.51 2.26
N MET A 89 -2.41 -15.30 2.77
CA MET A 89 -2.03 -14.94 4.12
C MET A 89 -2.85 -15.70 5.18
N GLY A 90 -4.15 -15.88 4.95
CA GLY A 90 -5.05 -16.58 5.86
C GLY A 90 -4.81 -18.09 5.88
N LEU A 91 -4.78 -18.73 4.72
CA LEU A 91 -4.70 -20.18 4.61
C LEU A 91 -3.27 -20.71 4.75
N VAL A 92 -2.29 -20.08 4.12
CA VAL A 92 -0.91 -20.59 4.07
C VAL A 92 -0.09 -20.06 5.25
N ALA A 93 -0.02 -18.74 5.42
CA ALA A 93 0.71 -18.12 6.54
C ALA A 93 -0.03 -18.24 7.87
N ARG A 94 -1.37 -18.36 7.84
CA ARG A 94 -2.28 -18.48 8.99
C ARG A 94 -2.24 -17.28 9.93
N TYR A 95 -2.10 -16.09 9.36
CA TYR A 95 -2.14 -14.81 10.08
C TYR A 95 -3.41 -14.02 9.77
N PRO A 96 -3.91 -13.19 10.70
CA PRO A 96 -5.06 -12.32 10.50
C PRO A 96 -4.71 -11.05 9.69
N PHE A 97 -3.74 -11.14 8.79
CA PHE A 97 -3.25 -10.02 8.02
C PHE A 97 -3.93 -9.98 6.66
N ALA A 98 -4.62 -8.92 6.36
CA ALA A 98 -5.26 -8.73 5.07
C ALA A 98 -4.28 -8.07 4.08
N GLN A 99 -4.45 -8.42 2.82
CA GLN A 99 -3.63 -7.91 1.72
C GLN A 99 -4.50 -7.25 0.66
N ALA A 100 -3.98 -6.22 0.03
CA ALA A 100 -4.60 -5.53 -1.10
C ALA A 100 -3.53 -4.78 -1.90
N PRO A 101 -3.86 -4.23 -3.10
CA PRO A 101 -2.94 -3.43 -3.89
C PRO A 101 -2.39 -2.23 -3.10
N GLY A 102 -1.04 -2.09 -3.07
CA GLY A 102 -0.33 -1.13 -2.23
C GLY A 102 -0.34 0.29 -2.80
N MET A 103 -0.97 1.25 -2.10
CA MET A 103 -1.19 2.61 -2.62
C MET A 103 0.08 3.35 -3.02
N GLY A 104 1.16 3.26 -2.22
CA GLY A 104 2.43 3.93 -2.52
C GLY A 104 3.06 3.39 -3.80
N LEU A 105 3.10 2.06 -3.95
CA LEU A 105 3.67 1.41 -5.12
C LEU A 105 2.80 1.57 -6.36
N ASN A 106 1.47 1.63 -6.21
CA ASN A 106 0.56 1.88 -7.32
C ASN A 106 0.71 3.32 -7.85
N ALA A 107 0.93 4.28 -6.95
CA ALA A 107 1.23 5.64 -7.34
C ALA A 107 2.60 5.75 -8.04
N PHE A 108 3.62 5.03 -7.57
CA PHE A 108 4.91 4.90 -8.24
C PHE A 108 4.77 4.26 -9.63
N PHE A 109 3.99 3.18 -9.73
CA PHE A 109 3.67 2.52 -10.99
C PHE A 109 3.08 3.52 -12.00
N SER A 110 1.98 4.19 -11.62
CA SER A 110 1.23 5.04 -12.53
C SER A 110 1.97 6.32 -12.88
N PHE A 111 2.37 7.09 -11.86
CA PHE A 111 2.84 8.45 -12.08
C PHE A 111 4.33 8.55 -12.36
N THR A 112 5.14 7.66 -11.78
CA THR A 112 6.58 7.70 -12.03
C THR A 112 6.95 6.83 -13.23
N VAL A 113 6.56 5.53 -13.21
CA VAL A 113 7.06 4.58 -14.21
C VAL A 113 6.31 4.74 -15.54
N VAL A 114 4.97 4.69 -15.52
CA VAL A 114 4.21 4.72 -16.77
C VAL A 114 4.14 6.14 -17.34
N LEU A 115 3.62 7.11 -16.58
CA LEU A 115 3.43 8.47 -17.08
C LEU A 115 4.71 9.30 -17.11
N GLY A 116 5.56 9.17 -16.08
CA GLY A 116 6.77 9.98 -15.96
C GLY A 116 7.92 9.49 -16.84
N MET A 117 8.16 8.17 -16.87
CA MET A 117 9.24 7.56 -17.67
C MET A 117 8.77 7.06 -19.04
N GLY A 118 7.48 7.13 -19.34
CA GLY A 118 6.92 6.66 -20.62
C GLY A 118 6.99 5.13 -20.82
N VAL A 119 7.16 4.35 -19.75
CA VAL A 119 7.22 2.89 -19.81
C VAL A 119 5.81 2.35 -20.07
N PRO A 120 5.61 1.48 -21.07
CA PRO A 120 4.32 0.84 -21.29
C PRO A 120 3.82 0.14 -20.01
N TRP A 121 2.55 0.31 -19.65
CA TRP A 121 2.00 -0.25 -18.43
C TRP A 121 2.15 -1.79 -18.33
N ARG A 122 2.11 -2.50 -19.47
CA ARG A 122 2.35 -3.95 -19.53
C ARG A 122 3.77 -4.32 -19.11
N THR A 123 4.75 -3.55 -19.54
CA THR A 123 6.16 -3.70 -19.18
C THR A 123 6.37 -3.34 -17.69
N ALA A 124 5.70 -2.30 -17.20
CA ALA A 124 5.71 -1.95 -15.77
C ALA A 124 5.11 -3.07 -14.90
N LEU A 125 4.02 -3.74 -15.34
CA LEU A 125 3.49 -4.94 -14.68
C LEU A 125 4.50 -6.09 -14.68
N GLY A 126 5.23 -6.27 -15.77
CA GLY A 126 6.34 -7.23 -15.86
C GLY A 126 7.42 -6.96 -14.80
N ALA A 127 7.78 -5.69 -14.61
CA ALA A 127 8.73 -5.27 -13.57
C ALA A 127 8.22 -5.56 -12.15
N VAL A 128 6.94 -5.32 -11.87
CA VAL A 128 6.30 -5.67 -10.60
C VAL A 128 6.33 -7.19 -10.38
N PHE A 129 6.03 -7.97 -11.40
CA PHE A 129 6.07 -9.43 -11.31
C PHE A 129 7.48 -9.95 -10.98
N ILE A 130 8.51 -9.44 -11.65
CA ILE A 130 9.91 -9.80 -11.39
C ILE A 130 10.31 -9.39 -9.96
N SER A 131 9.89 -8.20 -9.52
CA SER A 131 10.08 -7.72 -8.14
C SER A 131 9.48 -8.66 -7.11
N GLY A 132 8.22 -9.09 -7.30
CA GLY A 132 7.56 -10.06 -6.45
C GLY A 132 8.25 -11.42 -6.42
N LEU A 133 8.72 -11.90 -7.59
CA LEU A 133 9.50 -13.13 -7.69
C LEU A 133 10.81 -13.04 -6.89
N LEU A 134 11.54 -11.93 -7.03
CA LEU A 134 12.76 -11.67 -6.28
C LEU A 134 12.47 -11.66 -4.76
N PHE A 135 11.36 -11.06 -4.36
CA PHE A 135 10.91 -11.04 -2.97
C PHE A 135 10.66 -12.47 -2.44
N VAL A 136 9.96 -13.31 -3.20
CA VAL A 136 9.73 -14.73 -2.84
C VAL A 136 11.05 -15.47 -2.67
N VAL A 137 11.94 -15.36 -3.65
CA VAL A 137 13.25 -16.05 -3.63
C VAL A 137 14.04 -15.66 -2.38
N LEU A 138 14.18 -14.37 -2.11
CA LEU A 138 14.94 -13.88 -0.96
C LEU A 138 14.30 -14.25 0.39
N SER A 139 12.97 -14.34 0.44
CA SER A 139 12.24 -14.77 1.63
C SER A 139 12.46 -16.24 1.93
N VAL A 140 12.43 -17.10 0.92
CA VAL A 140 12.65 -18.56 1.05
C VAL A 140 14.10 -18.87 1.41
N VAL A 141 15.07 -18.24 0.74
CA VAL A 141 16.52 -18.40 1.01
C VAL A 141 16.89 -17.86 2.40
N GLY A 142 16.08 -16.94 2.95
CA GLY A 142 16.33 -16.37 4.27
C GLY A 142 17.33 -15.21 4.28
N ALA A 143 17.67 -14.66 3.10
CA ALA A 143 18.56 -13.51 2.96
C ALA A 143 17.92 -12.19 3.49
N ARG A 144 16.60 -12.20 3.76
CA ARG A 144 15.82 -11.07 4.26
C ARG A 144 16.50 -10.36 5.44
N ARG A 145 16.96 -11.10 6.45
CA ARG A 145 17.53 -10.52 7.65
C ARG A 145 18.75 -9.65 7.33
N ALA A 146 19.61 -10.13 6.43
CA ALA A 146 20.79 -9.39 6.00
C ALA A 146 20.44 -8.06 5.31
N ILE A 147 19.41 -8.08 4.45
CA ILE A 147 18.95 -6.87 3.72
C ILE A 147 18.30 -5.88 4.69
N VAL A 148 17.42 -6.36 5.58
CA VAL A 148 16.78 -5.49 6.59
C VAL A 148 17.82 -4.83 7.50
N MET A 149 18.85 -5.56 7.90
CA MET A 149 19.91 -5.02 8.76
C MET A 149 20.89 -4.11 8.00
N ALA A 150 20.96 -4.23 6.68
CA ALA A 150 21.85 -3.39 5.86
C ALA A 150 21.45 -1.91 5.82
N ILE A 151 20.16 -1.62 6.00
CA ILE A 151 19.65 -0.24 5.89
C ILE A 151 19.43 0.35 7.28
N PRO A 152 19.91 1.59 7.51
CA PRO A 152 19.70 2.32 8.75
C PRO A 152 18.23 2.49 9.10
N HIS A 153 17.93 2.46 10.39
CA HIS A 153 16.54 2.59 10.87
C HIS A 153 15.92 3.92 10.46
N SER A 154 16.65 5.03 10.62
CA SER A 154 16.19 6.36 10.22
C SER A 154 15.82 6.43 8.74
N LEU A 155 16.62 5.81 7.86
CA LEU A 155 16.36 5.84 6.42
C LEU A 155 15.12 5.03 6.03
N LYS A 156 14.84 3.91 6.72
CA LYS A 156 13.58 3.15 6.54
C LYS A 156 12.36 4.01 6.89
N LEU A 157 12.40 4.68 8.04
CA LEU A 157 11.33 5.57 8.49
C LEU A 157 11.15 6.76 7.53
N ALA A 158 12.26 7.31 7.03
CA ALA A 158 12.26 8.40 6.07
C ALA A 158 11.64 8.00 4.73
N ILE A 159 11.92 6.79 4.24
CA ILE A 159 11.31 6.26 3.01
C ILE A 159 9.79 6.15 3.17
N MET A 160 9.32 5.58 4.28
CA MET A 160 7.88 5.48 4.55
C MET A 160 7.22 6.86 4.67
N ALA A 161 7.85 7.80 5.37
CA ALA A 161 7.37 9.17 5.49
C ALA A 161 7.35 9.90 4.14
N GLY A 162 8.37 9.69 3.30
CA GLY A 162 8.46 10.26 1.96
C GLY A 162 7.34 9.74 1.04
N ILE A 163 7.05 8.45 1.08
CA ILE A 163 5.90 7.86 0.38
C ILE A 163 4.60 8.49 0.89
N GLY A 164 4.47 8.68 2.20
CA GLY A 164 3.33 9.37 2.80
C GLY A 164 3.16 10.80 2.30
N CYS A 165 4.24 11.59 2.26
CA CYS A 165 4.23 12.94 1.67
C CYS A 165 3.84 12.93 0.19
N PHE A 166 4.36 11.96 -0.57
CA PHE A 166 4.03 11.80 -1.99
C PHE A 166 2.55 11.48 -2.21
N LEU A 167 1.97 10.56 -1.42
CA LEU A 167 0.54 10.26 -1.49
C LEU A 167 -0.32 11.46 -1.10
N ALA A 168 0.06 12.19 -0.04
CA ALA A 168 -0.66 13.40 0.36
C ALA A 168 -0.62 14.47 -0.74
N PHE A 169 0.53 14.66 -1.37
CA PHE A 169 0.68 15.57 -2.50
C PHE A 169 -0.19 15.17 -3.69
N LEU A 170 -0.24 13.88 -4.04
CA LEU A 170 -1.14 13.34 -5.06
C LEU A 170 -2.60 13.62 -4.73
N GLY A 171 -3.02 13.38 -3.48
CA GLY A 171 -4.37 13.66 -3.01
C GLY A 171 -4.72 15.14 -3.15
N LEU A 172 -3.86 16.05 -2.70
CA LEU A 172 -4.06 17.49 -2.81
C LEU A 172 -4.13 17.95 -4.27
N ARG A 173 -3.31 17.37 -5.16
CA ARG A 173 -3.36 17.63 -6.60
C ARG A 173 -4.66 17.11 -7.23
N SER A 174 -5.09 15.90 -6.90
CA SER A 174 -6.34 15.32 -7.41
C SER A 174 -7.58 16.09 -6.93
N ALA A 175 -7.50 16.71 -5.76
CA ALA A 175 -8.53 17.59 -5.23
C ALA A 175 -8.55 18.98 -5.89
N GLY A 176 -7.55 19.35 -6.69
CA GLY A 176 -7.40 20.70 -7.23
C GLY A 176 -6.99 21.75 -6.20
N ILE A 177 -6.55 21.31 -4.99
CA ILE A 177 -6.02 22.20 -3.94
C ILE A 177 -4.60 22.63 -4.26
N VAL A 178 -3.79 21.73 -4.82
CA VAL A 178 -2.47 22.03 -5.36
C VAL A 178 -2.54 21.96 -6.87
N VAL A 179 -2.15 23.03 -7.51
CA VAL A 179 -2.15 23.18 -8.99
C VAL A 179 -0.76 23.55 -9.50
N THR A 180 -0.53 23.36 -10.79
CA THR A 180 0.70 23.77 -11.45
C THR A 180 0.80 25.29 -11.55
N ASN A 181 2.01 25.84 -11.36
CA ASN A 181 2.31 27.24 -11.56
C ASN A 181 3.68 27.36 -12.23
N GLU A 182 3.79 28.13 -13.31
CA GLU A 182 5.00 28.23 -14.10
C GLU A 182 6.17 28.86 -13.31
N ALA A 183 5.89 29.78 -12.38
CA ALA A 183 6.93 30.50 -11.63
C ALA A 183 7.40 29.73 -10.39
N THR A 184 6.48 29.03 -9.69
CA THR A 184 6.74 28.37 -8.40
C THR A 184 6.60 26.84 -8.45
N LEU A 185 6.34 26.27 -9.63
CA LEU A 185 6.03 24.89 -9.94
C LEU A 185 4.68 24.44 -9.36
N VAL A 186 4.32 24.88 -8.16
CA VAL A 186 3.04 24.57 -7.51
C VAL A 186 2.48 25.84 -6.86
N ALA A 187 1.14 25.93 -6.83
CA ALA A 187 0.41 27.00 -6.16
C ALA A 187 -0.89 26.46 -5.54
N LEU A 188 -1.52 27.26 -4.70
CA LEU A 188 -2.86 27.00 -4.19
C LEU A 188 -3.87 27.19 -5.33
N GLY A 189 -4.71 26.19 -5.55
CA GLY A 189 -5.80 26.23 -6.52
C GLY A 189 -7.01 27.02 -6.00
N ASP A 190 -8.06 27.05 -6.80
CA ASP A 190 -9.33 27.67 -6.43
C ASP A 190 -10.08 26.79 -5.42
N LEU A 191 -10.10 27.21 -4.16
CA LEU A 191 -10.83 26.51 -3.09
C LEU A 191 -12.35 26.62 -3.22
N GLY A 192 -12.86 27.53 -4.06
CA GLY A 192 -14.27 27.63 -4.42
C GLY A 192 -14.70 26.60 -5.47
N ALA A 193 -13.75 25.98 -6.18
CA ALA A 193 -14.04 24.94 -7.15
C ALA A 193 -14.74 23.72 -6.50
N PRO A 194 -15.72 23.10 -7.18
CA PRO A 194 -16.45 21.95 -6.66
C PRO A 194 -15.56 20.80 -6.20
N THR A 195 -14.49 20.51 -6.93
CA THR A 195 -13.52 19.47 -6.58
C THR A 195 -12.79 19.76 -5.27
N ALA A 196 -12.35 21.02 -5.07
CA ALA A 196 -11.59 21.42 -3.88
C ALA A 196 -12.47 21.41 -2.62
N TRP A 197 -13.65 22.04 -2.62
CA TRP A 197 -14.46 22.09 -1.41
C TRP A 197 -15.09 20.73 -1.06
N VAL A 198 -15.48 19.88 -2.05
CA VAL A 198 -15.92 18.51 -1.79
C VAL A 198 -14.80 17.71 -1.11
N ALA A 199 -13.55 17.83 -1.61
CA ALA A 199 -12.40 17.18 -1.01
C ALA A 199 -12.11 17.72 0.41
N VAL A 200 -12.14 19.03 0.64
CA VAL A 200 -11.90 19.62 1.96
C VAL A 200 -12.93 19.14 2.98
N VAL A 201 -14.22 19.14 2.62
CA VAL A 201 -15.28 18.64 3.51
C VAL A 201 -15.11 17.16 3.74
N GLY A 202 -14.83 16.36 2.70
CA GLY A 202 -14.53 14.94 2.81
C GLY A 202 -13.35 14.65 3.73
N LEU A 203 -12.28 15.45 3.65
CA LEU A 203 -11.10 15.36 4.51
C LEU A 203 -11.45 15.60 5.99
N LEU A 204 -12.19 16.68 6.25
CA LEU A 204 -12.59 17.03 7.62
C LEU A 204 -13.52 15.98 8.23
N VAL A 205 -14.52 15.53 7.48
CA VAL A 205 -15.43 14.46 7.92
C VAL A 205 -14.65 13.20 8.25
N THR A 206 -13.77 12.78 7.34
CA THR A 206 -12.95 11.56 7.55
C THR A 206 -12.03 11.70 8.76
N ALA A 207 -11.37 12.86 8.92
CA ALA A 207 -10.49 13.12 10.06
C ALA A 207 -11.26 13.07 11.40
N VAL A 208 -12.48 13.64 11.45
CA VAL A 208 -13.36 13.55 12.63
C VAL A 208 -13.74 12.10 12.90
N LEU A 209 -14.14 11.33 11.90
CA LEU A 209 -14.49 9.91 12.05
C LEU A 209 -13.29 9.07 12.53
N LEU A 210 -12.07 9.37 12.05
CA LEU A 210 -10.84 8.74 12.54
C LEU A 210 -10.58 9.08 14.01
N GLN A 211 -10.74 10.36 14.39
CA GLN A 211 -10.57 10.79 15.78
C GLN A 211 -11.59 10.13 16.73
N LEU A 212 -12.81 9.95 16.27
CA LEU A 212 -13.87 9.23 16.97
C LEU A 212 -13.69 7.69 16.92
N LYS A 213 -12.63 7.21 16.27
CA LYS A 213 -12.32 5.78 16.12
C LYS A 213 -13.46 4.99 15.46
N VAL A 214 -14.19 5.62 14.53
CA VAL A 214 -15.23 4.95 13.75
C VAL A 214 -14.58 3.92 12.81
N ARG A 215 -15.05 2.68 12.85
CA ARG A 215 -14.56 1.63 11.98
C ARG A 215 -14.92 1.93 10.52
N GLY A 216 -13.95 1.82 9.61
CA GLY A 216 -14.15 2.16 8.20
C GLY A 216 -14.27 3.67 7.92
N ALA A 217 -13.72 4.54 8.78
CA ALA A 217 -13.79 5.99 8.65
C ALA A 217 -13.42 6.50 7.24
N LEU A 218 -12.42 5.91 6.60
CA LEU A 218 -11.99 6.26 5.23
C LEU A 218 -13.12 6.00 4.22
N LEU A 219 -13.78 4.84 4.29
CA LEU A 219 -14.92 4.52 3.42
C LEU A 219 -16.10 5.47 3.67
N TRP A 220 -16.46 5.68 4.95
CA TRP A 220 -17.55 6.58 5.30
C TRP A 220 -17.28 8.02 4.85
N GLY A 221 -16.02 8.46 4.89
CA GLY A 221 -15.62 9.76 4.37
C GLY A 221 -15.81 9.88 2.85
N ILE A 222 -15.42 8.85 2.09
CA ILE A 222 -15.68 8.81 0.65
C ILE A 222 -17.18 8.88 0.36
N LEU A 223 -17.98 8.08 1.05
CA LEU A 223 -19.43 8.05 0.87
C LEU A 223 -20.07 9.40 1.24
N ALA A 224 -19.63 10.04 2.32
CA ALA A 224 -20.11 11.36 2.72
C ALA A 224 -19.75 12.44 1.70
N GLY A 225 -18.52 12.47 1.19
CA GLY A 225 -18.09 13.39 0.13
C GLY A 225 -18.85 13.17 -1.16
N SER A 226 -19.09 11.91 -1.55
CA SER A 226 -19.88 11.58 -2.74
C SER A 226 -21.34 11.98 -2.58
N LEU A 227 -21.93 11.72 -1.41
CA LEU A 227 -23.31 12.13 -1.12
C LEU A 227 -23.46 13.65 -1.16
N LEU A 228 -22.50 14.37 -0.58
CA LEU A 228 -22.48 15.83 -0.62
C LEU A 228 -22.41 16.33 -2.06
N ALA A 229 -21.55 15.76 -2.90
CA ALA A 229 -21.44 16.11 -4.32
C ALA A 229 -22.76 15.86 -5.09
N ILE A 230 -23.46 14.77 -4.79
CA ILE A 230 -24.77 14.45 -5.38
C ILE A 230 -25.83 15.46 -4.95
N LEU A 231 -25.93 15.73 -3.65
CA LEU A 231 -26.95 16.65 -3.08
C LEU A 231 -26.78 18.08 -3.59
N THR A 232 -25.54 18.54 -3.73
CA THR A 232 -25.22 19.89 -4.22
C THR A 232 -25.13 19.97 -5.74
N ARG A 233 -25.29 18.84 -6.46
CA ARG A 233 -25.09 18.72 -7.91
C ARG A 233 -23.73 19.24 -8.38
N ALA A 234 -22.71 19.04 -7.57
CA ALA A 234 -21.35 19.46 -7.88
C ALA A 234 -20.81 18.75 -9.13
N GLU A 235 -20.17 19.50 -10.02
CA GLU A 235 -19.52 18.97 -11.23
C GLU A 235 -18.15 18.38 -10.89
N VAL A 236 -18.14 17.15 -10.37
CA VAL A 236 -16.95 16.45 -9.91
C VAL A 236 -16.80 15.06 -10.51
N TYR A 237 -17.72 14.65 -11.37
CA TYR A 237 -17.72 13.32 -12.01
C TYR A 237 -17.12 13.41 -13.41
N ALA A 238 -16.24 12.45 -13.75
CA ALA A 238 -15.71 12.34 -15.11
C ALA A 238 -16.80 11.89 -16.11
N GLY A 239 -16.63 12.24 -17.38
CA GLY A 239 -17.51 11.81 -18.47
C GLY A 239 -18.44 12.87 -19.02
N GLY A 240 -18.24 14.15 -18.69
CA GLY A 240 -18.89 15.26 -19.36
C GLY A 240 -18.43 15.47 -20.81
N PRO A 241 -19.12 16.31 -21.59
CA PRO A 241 -18.73 16.65 -22.96
C PRO A 241 -17.29 17.17 -22.99
N ASP A 242 -16.53 16.77 -24.01
CA ASP A 242 -15.14 17.19 -24.24
C ASP A 242 -14.17 16.91 -23.05
N GLY A 243 -14.51 15.89 -22.21
CA GLY A 243 -13.71 15.54 -21.04
C GLY A 243 -13.94 16.46 -19.82
N ALA A 244 -14.91 17.35 -19.86
CA ALA A 244 -15.28 18.19 -18.73
C ALA A 244 -15.85 17.35 -17.56
N LEU A 245 -15.77 17.90 -16.35
CA LEU A 245 -16.46 17.33 -15.20
C LEU A 245 -17.95 17.64 -15.28
N GLN A 246 -18.79 16.73 -14.80
CA GLN A 246 -20.23 16.85 -14.78
C GLN A 246 -20.82 16.56 -13.41
N ALA A 247 -22.07 16.91 -13.19
CA ALA A 247 -22.83 16.47 -12.05
C ALA A 247 -23.13 14.98 -12.15
N PHE A 248 -23.50 14.35 -11.03
CA PHE A 248 -23.79 12.92 -10.98
C PHE A 248 -24.83 12.50 -12.03
N PRO A 249 -24.49 11.60 -12.98
CA PRO A 249 -25.36 11.23 -14.09
C PRO A 249 -26.55 10.33 -13.69
N GLY A 250 -26.65 9.96 -12.42
CA GLY A 250 -27.69 9.08 -11.92
C GLY A 250 -27.28 7.59 -11.91
N PHE A 251 -28.15 6.78 -11.33
CA PHE A 251 -27.98 5.32 -11.32
C PHE A 251 -28.75 4.69 -12.48
N THR A 252 -28.14 4.55 -13.64
CA THR A 252 -28.79 4.02 -14.84
C THR A 252 -29.01 2.50 -14.80
N ASP A 253 -28.15 1.73 -14.07
CA ASP A 253 -28.08 0.27 -14.22
C ASP A 253 -28.29 -0.57 -12.93
N GLY A 254 -29.09 -0.11 -12.00
CA GLY A 254 -29.34 -0.83 -10.73
C GLY A 254 -28.15 -0.79 -9.73
N VAL A 255 -28.30 -1.28 -8.50
CA VAL A 255 -27.27 -1.21 -7.43
C VAL A 255 -26.30 -2.40 -7.48
N VAL A 256 -26.77 -3.55 -7.89
CA VAL A 256 -26.00 -4.82 -7.96
C VAL A 256 -25.95 -5.28 -9.40
N ALA A 257 -24.78 -5.63 -9.90
CA ALA A 257 -24.60 -6.17 -11.24
C ALA A 257 -23.70 -7.42 -11.18
N ALA A 258 -23.83 -8.28 -12.18
CA ALA A 258 -22.91 -9.40 -12.31
C ALA A 258 -21.48 -8.90 -12.50
N PRO A 259 -20.48 -9.54 -11.85
CA PRO A 259 -19.08 -9.20 -12.04
C PRO A 259 -18.67 -9.36 -13.51
N VAL A 260 -17.89 -8.42 -14.01
CA VAL A 260 -17.30 -8.50 -15.35
C VAL A 260 -15.90 -9.06 -15.23
N TRP A 261 -15.55 -10.05 -16.06
CA TRP A 261 -14.19 -10.57 -16.09
C TRP A 261 -13.24 -9.52 -16.73
N PRO A 262 -12.14 -9.12 -16.06
CA PRO A 262 -11.24 -8.07 -16.56
C PRO A 262 -10.26 -8.58 -17.61
N ALA A 263 -10.78 -8.99 -18.77
CA ALA A 263 -10.02 -9.67 -19.81
C ALA A 263 -8.87 -8.84 -20.38
N GLU A 264 -9.03 -7.50 -20.43
CA GLU A 264 -8.02 -6.60 -20.97
C GLU A 264 -6.81 -6.38 -20.04
N LEU A 265 -6.91 -6.82 -18.79
CA LEU A 265 -5.88 -6.62 -17.77
C LEU A 265 -5.17 -7.91 -17.37
N VAL A 266 -5.92 -9.02 -17.28
CA VAL A 266 -5.38 -10.29 -16.78
C VAL A 266 -4.37 -10.88 -17.75
N GLY A 267 -3.18 -11.20 -17.22
CA GLY A 267 -2.11 -11.85 -17.98
C GLY A 267 -1.38 -10.94 -18.96
N GLN A 268 -1.62 -9.63 -18.93
CA GLN A 268 -1.02 -8.66 -19.87
C GLN A 268 0.41 -8.25 -19.45
N LEU A 269 1.21 -9.20 -18.96
CA LEU A 269 2.58 -8.96 -18.53
C LEU A 269 3.55 -8.98 -19.70
N ASP A 270 4.38 -7.94 -19.84
CA ASP A 270 5.54 -7.94 -20.71
C ASP A 270 6.83 -8.12 -19.89
N ILE A 271 7.15 -9.38 -19.58
CA ILE A 271 8.35 -9.74 -18.83
C ILE A 271 9.62 -9.49 -19.68
N GLY A 272 9.54 -9.70 -21.00
CA GLY A 272 10.68 -9.48 -21.89
C GLY A 272 11.13 -8.04 -21.91
N GLY A 273 10.20 -7.10 -22.06
CA GLY A 273 10.47 -5.68 -21.97
C GLY A 273 10.98 -5.26 -20.58
N ALA A 274 10.44 -5.87 -19.51
CA ALA A 274 10.86 -5.59 -18.15
C ALA A 274 12.29 -6.04 -17.79
N LEU A 275 12.84 -7.01 -18.52
CA LEU A 275 14.24 -7.44 -18.37
C LEU A 275 15.23 -6.55 -19.15
N GLY A 276 14.74 -5.56 -19.89
CA GLY A 276 15.60 -4.56 -20.55
C GLY A 276 16.50 -3.82 -19.58
N LEU A 277 17.73 -3.50 -20.00
CA LEU A 277 18.77 -2.91 -19.15
C LEU A 277 18.33 -1.59 -18.46
N GLY A 278 17.47 -0.79 -19.10
CA GLY A 278 16.96 0.46 -18.54
C GLY A 278 15.99 0.28 -17.35
N LEU A 279 15.36 -0.88 -17.22
CA LEU A 279 14.33 -1.14 -16.20
C LEU A 279 14.84 -1.83 -14.92
N PHE A 280 16.12 -2.16 -14.84
CA PHE A 280 16.72 -2.73 -13.62
C PHE A 280 16.42 -1.88 -12.39
N THR A 281 16.52 -0.56 -12.50
CA THR A 281 16.24 0.36 -11.38
C THR A 281 14.77 0.36 -11.00
N VAL A 282 13.87 0.24 -11.98
CA VAL A 282 12.41 0.16 -11.73
C VAL A 282 12.09 -1.11 -10.96
N VAL A 283 12.59 -2.27 -11.42
CA VAL A 283 12.44 -3.56 -10.72
C VAL A 283 13.00 -3.48 -9.31
N PHE A 284 14.23 -2.93 -9.19
CA PHE A 284 14.89 -2.77 -7.89
C PHE A 284 14.08 -1.86 -6.96
N THR A 285 13.53 -0.74 -7.46
CA THR A 285 12.74 0.17 -6.64
C THR A 285 11.44 -0.47 -6.18
N PHE A 286 10.71 -1.18 -7.07
CA PHE A 286 9.52 -1.94 -6.68
C PHE A 286 9.87 -2.96 -5.60
N PHE A 287 10.90 -3.77 -5.82
CA PHE A 287 11.36 -4.75 -4.84
C PHE A 287 11.73 -4.11 -3.51
N PHE A 288 12.52 -3.05 -3.56
CA PHE A 288 13.04 -2.39 -2.37
C PHE A 288 11.92 -1.80 -1.52
N VAL A 289 11.02 -1.04 -2.14
CA VAL A 289 9.90 -0.39 -1.45
C VAL A 289 8.93 -1.43 -0.90
N ASP A 290 8.53 -2.43 -1.70
CA ASP A 290 7.63 -3.52 -1.30
C ASP A 290 8.20 -4.32 -0.13
N PHE A 291 9.49 -4.66 -0.20
CA PHE A 291 10.19 -5.41 0.83
C PHE A 291 10.24 -4.68 2.17
N PHE A 292 10.46 -3.34 2.16
CA PHE A 292 10.51 -2.56 3.40
C PHE A 292 9.12 -2.27 3.96
N ASP A 293 8.16 -1.98 3.10
CA ASP A 293 6.76 -1.82 3.51
C ASP A 293 6.23 -3.10 4.17
N ALA A 294 6.40 -4.25 3.52
CA ALA A 294 6.05 -5.55 4.07
C ALA A 294 6.79 -5.84 5.40
N THR A 295 8.09 -5.52 5.48
CA THR A 295 8.85 -5.74 6.70
C THR A 295 8.32 -4.91 7.85
N GLY A 296 8.07 -3.62 7.64
CA GLY A 296 7.51 -2.72 8.65
C GLY A 296 6.13 -3.16 9.11
N THR A 297 5.25 -3.40 8.15
CA THR A 297 3.85 -3.75 8.38
C THR A 297 3.69 -5.09 9.07
N LEU A 298 4.31 -6.16 8.53
CA LEU A 298 4.21 -7.51 9.10
C LEU A 298 4.81 -7.59 10.51
N THR A 299 5.96 -6.96 10.74
CA THR A 299 6.58 -6.92 12.05
C THR A 299 5.74 -6.11 13.04
N GLY A 300 5.25 -4.93 12.62
CA GLY A 300 4.39 -4.08 13.45
C GLY A 300 3.06 -4.73 13.84
N LEU A 301 2.40 -5.43 12.91
CA LEU A 301 1.19 -6.19 13.19
C LEU A 301 1.46 -7.37 14.13
N THR A 302 2.55 -8.10 13.93
CA THR A 302 2.95 -9.22 14.79
C THR A 302 3.28 -8.74 16.20
N GLN A 303 3.92 -7.58 16.34
CA GLN A 303 4.17 -6.93 17.62
C GLN A 303 2.87 -6.56 18.34
N LYS A 304 1.89 -5.98 17.62
CA LYS A 304 0.56 -5.67 18.19
C LYS A 304 -0.19 -6.91 18.69
N MET A 305 0.08 -8.07 18.09
CA MET A 305 -0.47 -9.36 18.55
C MET A 305 0.27 -9.93 19.77
N GLY A 306 1.47 -9.44 20.09
CA GLY A 306 2.36 -10.01 21.11
C GLY A 306 2.98 -11.35 20.69
N TYR A 307 3.18 -11.57 19.39
CA TYR A 307 3.69 -12.84 18.84
C TYR A 307 5.17 -12.78 18.42
N LEU A 308 5.85 -11.67 18.63
CA LEU A 308 7.31 -11.61 18.42
C LEU A 308 8.02 -12.48 19.47
N ASP A 309 9.04 -13.20 19.02
CA ASP A 309 9.91 -13.94 19.92
C ASP A 309 10.87 -13.02 20.70
N GLU A 310 11.68 -13.60 21.60
CA GLU A 310 12.67 -12.84 22.41
C GLU A 310 13.73 -12.12 21.56
N ARG A 311 13.90 -12.52 20.29
CA ARG A 311 14.83 -11.90 19.32
C ARG A 311 14.18 -10.85 18.46
N GLY A 312 12.86 -10.58 18.67
CA GLY A 312 12.06 -9.67 17.85
C GLY A 312 11.72 -10.25 16.47
N ASP A 313 11.87 -11.54 16.27
CA ASP A 313 11.49 -12.20 15.01
C ASP A 313 10.05 -12.71 15.07
N MET A 314 9.34 -12.63 13.94
CA MET A 314 8.00 -13.20 13.84
C MET A 314 8.05 -14.69 13.53
N PRO A 315 7.19 -15.51 14.17
CA PRO A 315 7.03 -16.91 13.80
C PRO A 315 6.64 -17.07 12.32
N ARG A 316 7.12 -18.14 11.69
CA ARG A 316 6.85 -18.42 10.26
C ARG A 316 7.20 -17.28 9.30
N ALA A 317 8.14 -16.42 9.65
CA ALA A 317 8.52 -15.26 8.84
C ALA A 317 8.76 -15.62 7.37
N LYS A 318 9.51 -16.70 7.08
CA LYS A 318 9.77 -17.13 5.69
C LYS A 318 8.49 -17.34 4.88
N THR A 319 7.53 -18.07 5.44
CA THR A 319 6.24 -18.34 4.76
C THR A 319 5.44 -17.08 4.60
N THR A 320 5.34 -16.25 5.65
CA THR A 320 4.53 -15.02 5.63
C THR A 320 5.05 -14.03 4.59
N PHE A 321 6.36 -13.79 4.55
CA PHE A 321 6.95 -12.92 3.54
C PHE A 321 6.92 -13.52 2.13
N ALA A 322 7.06 -14.85 1.99
CA ALA A 322 6.90 -15.48 0.70
C ALA A 322 5.47 -15.32 0.16
N MET A 323 4.45 -15.43 1.03
CA MET A 323 3.05 -15.21 0.63
C MET A 323 2.77 -13.75 0.24
N ASP A 324 3.44 -12.81 0.88
CA ASP A 324 3.37 -11.38 0.51
C ASP A 324 3.94 -11.15 -0.91
N GLY A 325 5.11 -11.70 -1.20
CA GLY A 325 5.70 -11.64 -2.54
C GLY A 325 4.87 -12.39 -3.62
N VAL A 326 4.26 -13.53 -3.27
CA VAL A 326 3.34 -14.24 -4.18
C VAL A 326 2.10 -13.39 -4.45
N ALA A 327 1.58 -12.68 -3.44
CA ALA A 327 0.45 -11.77 -3.63
C ALA A 327 0.81 -10.62 -4.59
N SER A 328 2.03 -10.05 -4.48
CA SER A 328 2.54 -9.05 -5.43
C SER A 328 2.61 -9.60 -6.86
N MET A 329 3.07 -10.84 -7.05
CA MET A 329 3.05 -11.51 -8.36
C MET A 329 1.63 -11.69 -8.90
N VAL A 330 0.68 -12.10 -8.04
CA VAL A 330 -0.74 -12.23 -8.40
C VAL A 330 -1.33 -10.88 -8.78
N GLY A 331 -1.03 -9.82 -8.02
CA GLY A 331 -1.46 -8.46 -8.34
C GLY A 331 -0.99 -8.02 -9.72
N ALA A 332 0.29 -8.21 -10.02
CA ALA A 332 0.86 -7.91 -11.34
C ALA A 332 0.18 -8.74 -12.45
N PHE A 333 -0.03 -10.04 -12.24
CA PHE A 333 -0.70 -10.93 -13.20
C PHE A 333 -2.15 -10.52 -13.45
N MET A 334 -2.86 -10.07 -12.41
CA MET A 334 -4.21 -9.55 -12.53
C MET A 334 -4.29 -8.15 -13.16
N GLY A 335 -3.17 -7.45 -13.32
CA GLY A 335 -3.14 -6.11 -13.89
C GLY A 335 -3.41 -4.98 -12.87
N THR A 336 -3.17 -5.24 -11.58
CA THR A 336 -3.42 -4.26 -10.50
C THR A 336 -2.17 -3.85 -9.72
N SER A 337 -0.97 -4.03 -10.27
CA SER A 337 0.31 -3.71 -9.64
C SER A 337 0.60 -4.54 -8.36
N THR A 338 1.46 -4.04 -7.46
CA THR A 338 1.91 -4.74 -6.25
C THR A 338 0.77 -4.94 -5.26
N THR A 339 0.65 -6.13 -4.70
CA THR A 339 -0.32 -6.46 -3.65
C THR A 339 0.43 -6.88 -2.40
N GLY A 340 0.20 -6.22 -1.28
CA GLY A 340 0.92 -6.44 -0.03
C GLY A 340 0.05 -6.31 1.22
N THR A 341 0.66 -6.50 2.38
CA THR A 341 -0.02 -6.51 3.68
C THR A 341 -0.37 -5.10 4.15
N TYR A 342 -1.60 -4.90 4.59
CA TYR A 342 -2.15 -3.62 5.03
C TYR A 342 -2.10 -3.43 6.54
N VAL A 343 -1.67 -2.23 6.96
CA VAL A 343 -1.62 -1.83 8.39
C VAL A 343 -3.00 -1.77 9.03
N GLU A 344 -4.05 -1.57 8.24
CA GLU A 344 -5.46 -1.59 8.65
C GLU A 344 -5.90 -2.93 9.23
N SER A 345 -5.17 -4.02 8.96
CA SER A 345 -5.32 -5.31 9.65
C SER A 345 -5.25 -5.17 11.17
N ALA A 346 -4.57 -4.12 11.67
CA ALA A 346 -4.55 -3.79 13.08
C ALA A 346 -5.95 -3.60 13.68
N SER A 347 -6.92 -3.11 12.89
CA SER A 347 -8.30 -2.92 13.35
C SER A 347 -8.99 -4.24 13.68
N GLY A 348 -8.84 -5.24 12.81
CA GLY A 348 -9.35 -6.59 13.07
C GLY A 348 -8.62 -7.29 14.23
N ILE A 349 -7.29 -7.09 14.34
CA ILE A 349 -6.49 -7.60 15.46
C ILE A 349 -6.98 -6.99 16.79
N GLN A 350 -7.26 -5.68 16.83
CA GLN A 350 -7.82 -5.00 18.00
C GLN A 350 -9.23 -5.49 18.34
N ASP A 351 -10.04 -5.86 17.34
CA ASP A 351 -11.37 -6.45 17.53
C ASP A 351 -11.32 -7.94 17.94
N GLY A 352 -10.13 -8.52 18.01
CA GLY A 352 -9.88 -9.85 18.55
C GLY A 352 -9.55 -10.91 17.50
N GLY A 353 -9.29 -10.55 16.26
CA GLY A 353 -8.74 -11.44 15.23
C GLY A 353 -7.35 -11.94 15.61
N ARG A 354 -7.13 -13.25 15.55
CA ARG A 354 -5.88 -13.90 15.96
C ARG A 354 -5.36 -14.91 14.96
N THR A 355 -6.22 -15.36 14.04
CA THR A 355 -5.91 -16.47 13.14
C THR A 355 -6.16 -16.10 11.69
N GLY A 356 -5.76 -16.97 10.76
CA GLY A 356 -5.96 -16.78 9.33
C GLY A 356 -7.43 -16.74 8.89
N VAL A 357 -8.37 -17.10 9.76
CA VAL A 357 -9.82 -16.97 9.47
C VAL A 357 -10.19 -15.52 9.23
N THR A 358 -9.67 -14.59 10.06
CA THR A 358 -9.90 -13.15 9.91
C THR A 358 -9.53 -12.67 8.51
N SER A 359 -8.31 -13.01 8.04
CA SER A 359 -7.86 -12.64 6.70
C SER A 359 -8.68 -13.30 5.60
N SER A 360 -9.02 -14.59 5.76
CA SER A 360 -9.83 -15.31 4.77
C SER A 360 -11.22 -14.70 4.62
N VAL A 361 -11.87 -14.31 5.72
CA VAL A 361 -13.16 -13.59 5.70
C VAL A 361 -13.03 -12.26 4.98
N THR A 362 -11.98 -11.50 5.27
CA THR A 362 -11.71 -10.22 4.58
C THR A 362 -11.58 -10.43 3.06
N GLY A 363 -10.84 -11.46 2.63
CA GLY A 363 -10.68 -11.79 1.22
C GLY A 363 -12.01 -12.16 0.53
N LEU A 364 -12.84 -12.96 1.18
CA LEU A 364 -14.16 -13.34 0.65
C LEU A 364 -15.10 -12.12 0.54
N LEU A 365 -15.00 -11.16 1.45
CA LEU A 365 -15.78 -9.92 1.38
C LEU A 365 -15.29 -9.03 0.21
N PHE A 366 -13.98 -8.99 -0.08
CA PHE A 366 -13.47 -8.33 -1.30
C PHE A 366 -14.04 -8.99 -2.56
N LEU A 367 -14.09 -10.31 -2.62
CA LEU A 367 -14.72 -11.03 -3.74
C LEU A 367 -16.21 -10.68 -3.86
N GLY A 368 -16.92 -10.62 -2.72
CA GLY A 368 -18.33 -10.18 -2.69
C GLY A 368 -18.54 -8.75 -3.18
N ALA A 369 -17.56 -7.87 -2.96
CA ALA A 369 -17.64 -6.48 -3.40
C ALA A 369 -17.58 -6.33 -4.94
N MET A 370 -17.15 -7.33 -5.69
CA MET A 370 -17.21 -7.33 -7.18
C MET A 370 -18.62 -7.09 -7.72
N PHE A 371 -19.65 -7.52 -7.00
CA PHE A 371 -21.05 -7.26 -7.38
C PHE A 371 -21.44 -5.78 -7.32
N LEU A 372 -20.62 -4.95 -6.66
CA LEU A 372 -20.77 -3.49 -6.61
C LEU A 372 -19.93 -2.76 -7.69
N GLY A 373 -19.21 -3.48 -8.54
CA GLY A 373 -18.18 -2.95 -9.44
C GLY A 373 -18.67 -1.90 -10.45
N ARG A 374 -19.88 -2.04 -10.96
CA ARG A 374 -20.49 -1.02 -11.84
C ARG A 374 -20.70 0.34 -11.16
N ARG A 375 -20.55 0.40 -9.83
CA ARG A 375 -20.66 1.63 -9.03
C ARG A 375 -19.30 2.32 -8.78
N ALA A 376 -18.21 1.77 -9.28
CA ALA A 376 -16.91 2.44 -9.17
C ALA A 376 -16.94 3.88 -9.71
N GLY A 377 -17.63 4.09 -10.85
CA GLY A 377 -17.83 5.40 -11.42
C GLY A 377 -18.80 6.34 -10.67
N ALA A 378 -19.54 5.83 -9.67
CA ALA A 378 -20.42 6.66 -8.82
C ALA A 378 -19.67 7.41 -7.72
N LEU A 379 -18.38 7.13 -7.52
CA LEU A 379 -17.53 7.82 -6.55
C LEU A 379 -16.57 8.76 -7.28
N PRO A 380 -16.68 10.07 -7.11
CA PRO A 380 -15.84 11.03 -7.81
C PRO A 380 -14.42 11.09 -7.22
N GLY A 381 -13.43 11.43 -8.04
CA GLY A 381 -12.04 11.60 -7.60
C GLY A 381 -11.87 12.59 -6.45
N ALA A 382 -12.67 13.66 -6.44
CA ALA A 382 -12.70 14.63 -5.36
C ALA A 382 -13.08 14.03 -3.99
N ALA A 383 -13.94 13.00 -3.96
CA ALA A 383 -14.34 12.35 -2.71
C ALA A 383 -13.32 11.31 -2.23
N THR A 384 -12.49 10.77 -3.13
CA THR A 384 -11.44 9.80 -2.77
C THR A 384 -10.08 10.45 -2.49
N ALA A 385 -9.83 11.64 -3.02
CA ALA A 385 -8.61 12.42 -2.78
C ALA A 385 -8.25 12.60 -1.29
N PRO A 386 -9.20 12.88 -0.37
CA PRO A 386 -8.96 12.95 1.07
C PRO A 386 -8.31 11.71 1.66
N VAL A 387 -8.62 10.53 1.13
CA VAL A 387 -8.06 9.28 1.63
C VAL A 387 -6.56 9.22 1.37
N LEU A 388 -6.10 9.65 0.19
CA LEU A 388 -4.67 9.71 -0.13
C LEU A 388 -3.92 10.64 0.85
N VAL A 389 -4.54 11.79 1.18
CA VAL A 389 -3.97 12.75 2.15
C VAL A 389 -3.85 12.12 3.54
N LEU A 390 -4.92 11.47 4.00
CA LEU A 390 -4.96 10.89 5.36
C LEU A 390 -4.08 9.64 5.49
N VAL A 391 -4.07 8.77 4.48
CA VAL A 391 -3.15 7.62 4.44
C VAL A 391 -1.71 8.12 4.42
N GLY A 392 -1.42 9.15 3.62
CA GLY A 392 -0.12 9.80 3.62
C GLY A 392 0.28 10.32 5.00
N ALA A 393 -0.63 11.00 5.70
CA ALA A 393 -0.41 11.49 7.06
C ALA A 393 -0.16 10.34 8.07
N MET A 394 -0.89 9.22 7.95
CA MET A 394 -0.69 8.05 8.81
C MET A 394 0.69 7.40 8.61
N MET A 395 1.22 7.42 7.38
CA MET A 395 2.56 6.88 7.07
C MET A 395 3.69 7.74 7.65
N MET A 396 3.42 8.99 8.04
CA MET A 396 4.41 9.89 8.65
C MET A 396 4.66 9.64 10.14
N ASP A 397 3.93 8.76 10.81
CA ASP A 397 4.05 8.53 12.27
C ASP A 397 5.49 8.18 12.71
N GLY A 398 6.26 7.51 11.86
CA GLY A 398 7.65 7.14 12.10
C GLY A 398 8.64 8.30 12.14
N ILE A 399 8.31 9.48 11.62
CA ILE A 399 9.25 10.60 11.44
C ILE A 399 9.87 11.09 12.76
N ARG A 400 9.15 10.96 13.86
CA ARG A 400 9.60 11.30 15.23
C ARG A 400 10.72 10.41 15.77
N HIS A 401 10.92 9.24 15.17
CA HIS A 401 11.95 8.27 15.57
C HIS A 401 13.20 8.34 14.68
N ILE A 402 13.25 9.26 13.74
CA ILE A 402 14.44 9.54 12.95
C ILE A 402 15.44 10.28 13.85
N ALA A 403 16.71 9.88 13.78
CA ALA A 403 17.79 10.50 14.56
C ALA A 403 18.23 11.85 13.92
N TRP A 404 17.38 12.87 14.04
CA TRP A 404 17.60 14.20 13.42
C TRP A 404 18.83 14.93 13.95
N GLU A 405 19.25 14.64 15.19
CA GLU A 405 20.44 15.25 15.80
C GLU A 405 21.73 14.77 15.15
N GLU A 406 21.73 13.58 14.55
CA GLU A 406 22.88 13.05 13.84
C GLU A 406 22.81 13.44 12.35
N VAL A 407 23.66 14.37 11.91
CA VAL A 407 23.68 14.89 10.52
C VAL A 407 23.75 13.76 9.48
N ALA A 408 24.50 12.69 9.77
CA ALA A 408 24.65 11.53 8.89
C ALA A 408 23.38 10.67 8.77
N GLU A 409 22.41 10.83 9.65
CA GLU A 409 21.09 10.19 9.61
C GLU A 409 20.01 11.20 9.16
N GLY A 410 20.03 12.41 9.72
CA GLY A 410 18.99 13.43 9.48
C GLY A 410 18.99 13.97 8.06
N VAL A 411 20.16 14.33 7.49
CA VAL A 411 20.22 14.89 6.12
C VAL A 411 19.79 13.89 5.07
N PRO A 412 20.25 12.62 5.05
CA PRO A 412 19.75 11.62 4.12
C PRO A 412 18.25 11.37 4.27
N SER A 413 17.75 11.35 5.51
CA SER A 413 16.33 11.17 5.80
C SER A 413 15.51 12.34 5.26
N PHE A 414 15.96 13.57 5.47
CA PHE A 414 15.31 14.76 4.91
C PHE A 414 15.27 14.72 3.38
N LEU A 415 16.39 14.40 2.73
CA LEU A 415 16.46 14.30 1.27
C LEU A 415 15.52 13.21 0.73
N ALA A 416 15.44 12.05 1.39
CA ALA A 416 14.52 11.01 1.01
C ALA A 416 13.05 11.48 1.09
N ILE A 417 12.67 12.16 2.17
CA ILE A 417 11.30 12.62 2.38
C ILE A 417 10.90 13.68 1.37
N ILE A 418 11.73 14.72 1.21
CA ILE A 418 11.34 15.90 0.43
C ILE A 418 11.45 15.65 -1.09
N ALA A 419 12.39 14.82 -1.53
CA ALA A 419 12.58 14.58 -2.94
C ALA A 419 11.43 13.79 -3.58
N MET A 420 10.75 12.91 -2.85
CA MET A 420 9.66 12.11 -3.39
C MET A 420 8.52 12.97 -3.96
N PRO A 421 7.89 13.88 -3.19
CA PRO A 421 6.85 14.75 -3.74
C PRO A 421 7.39 15.79 -4.74
N LEU A 422 8.58 16.35 -4.53
CA LEU A 422 9.12 17.40 -5.39
C LEU A 422 9.59 16.90 -6.76
N THR A 423 10.13 15.67 -6.83
CA THR A 423 10.54 15.06 -8.11
C THR A 423 9.44 14.17 -8.70
N PHE A 424 8.29 14.07 -8.03
CA PHE A 424 7.19 13.19 -8.38
C PHE A 424 7.65 11.73 -8.55
N SER A 425 8.64 11.28 -7.76
CA SER A 425 9.28 9.97 -7.88
C SER A 425 9.77 9.42 -6.54
N ILE A 426 9.19 8.29 -6.13
CA ILE A 426 9.65 7.53 -4.96
C ILE A 426 11.10 7.07 -5.17
N ALA A 427 11.43 6.61 -6.39
CA ALA A 427 12.77 6.13 -6.71
C ALA A 427 13.85 7.20 -6.50
N ASN A 428 13.56 8.45 -6.86
CA ASN A 428 14.50 9.56 -6.68
C ASN A 428 14.73 9.85 -5.19
N GLY A 429 13.65 9.84 -4.37
CA GLY A 429 13.79 10.03 -2.94
C GLY A 429 14.61 8.93 -2.27
N VAL A 430 14.33 7.66 -2.59
CA VAL A 430 15.12 6.52 -2.10
C VAL A 430 16.58 6.65 -2.51
N SER A 431 16.83 6.96 -3.78
CA SER A 431 18.19 7.08 -4.33
C SER A 431 18.99 8.18 -3.62
N LEU A 432 18.40 9.39 -3.52
CA LEU A 432 19.06 10.52 -2.87
C LEU A 432 19.33 10.23 -1.38
N GLY A 433 18.38 9.60 -0.68
CA GLY A 433 18.58 9.20 0.70
C GLY A 433 19.71 8.18 0.87
N VAL A 434 19.73 7.11 0.06
CA VAL A 434 20.74 6.04 0.14
C VAL A 434 22.12 6.56 -0.26
N ILE A 435 22.23 7.29 -1.37
CA ILE A 435 23.50 7.80 -1.87
C ILE A 435 24.10 8.82 -0.87
N SER A 436 23.28 9.79 -0.41
CA SER A 436 23.77 10.80 0.56
C SER A 436 24.18 10.18 1.88
N TYR A 437 23.46 9.17 2.38
CA TYR A 437 23.86 8.45 3.58
C TYR A 437 25.23 7.79 3.43
N CYS A 438 25.43 7.03 2.33
CA CYS A 438 26.69 6.34 2.08
C CYS A 438 27.85 7.34 1.92
N VAL A 439 27.65 8.44 1.19
CA VAL A 439 28.67 9.48 0.97
C VAL A 439 29.05 10.17 2.28
N ILE A 440 28.05 10.63 3.07
CA ILE A 440 28.33 11.32 4.34
C ILE A 440 29.07 10.39 5.30
N ARG A 441 28.63 9.13 5.44
CA ARG A 441 29.29 8.14 6.31
C ARG A 441 30.70 7.81 5.83
N ALA A 442 30.93 7.72 4.52
CA ALA A 442 32.26 7.49 3.97
C ALA A 442 33.24 8.63 4.26
N LEU A 443 32.80 9.87 4.05
CA LEU A 443 33.63 11.07 4.24
C LEU A 443 33.86 11.44 5.71
N THR A 444 32.97 11.00 6.62
CA THR A 444 33.09 11.25 8.07
C THR A 444 33.77 10.12 8.85
N GLY A 445 34.44 9.21 8.17
CA GLY A 445 35.15 8.09 8.81
C GLY A 445 34.26 6.95 9.30
N GLY A 446 32.96 6.98 8.96
CA GLY A 446 31.98 5.97 9.34
C GLY A 446 31.84 4.80 8.37
N VAL A 447 32.80 4.58 7.47
CA VAL A 447 32.74 3.51 6.42
C VAL A 447 32.37 2.15 6.99
N ARG A 448 32.95 1.77 8.13
CA ARG A 448 32.68 0.46 8.77
C ARG A 448 31.29 0.35 9.44
N LYS A 449 30.59 1.47 9.63
CA LYS A 449 29.25 1.49 10.21
C LYS A 449 28.16 1.21 9.16
N VAL A 450 28.49 1.29 7.87
CA VAL A 450 27.59 1.03 6.75
C VAL A 450 27.79 -0.39 6.24
N HIS A 451 26.70 -1.11 6.08
CA HIS A 451 26.77 -2.48 5.56
C HIS A 451 27.23 -2.47 4.09
N PRO A 452 28.15 -3.36 3.66
CA PRO A 452 28.70 -3.37 2.29
C PRO A 452 27.63 -3.41 1.19
N ILE A 453 26.54 -4.12 1.43
CA ILE A 453 25.38 -4.18 0.51
C ILE A 453 24.84 -2.78 0.21
N LEU A 454 24.78 -1.89 1.21
CA LEU A 454 24.24 -0.54 1.00
C LEU A 454 25.15 0.32 0.11
N TYR A 455 26.48 0.15 0.21
CA TYR A 455 27.40 0.78 -0.72
C TYR A 455 27.24 0.28 -2.16
N LEU A 456 27.02 -1.04 -2.33
CA LEU A 456 26.73 -1.60 -3.65
C LEU A 456 25.45 -1.02 -4.23
N VAL A 457 24.40 -0.93 -3.43
CA VAL A 457 23.12 -0.33 -3.82
C VAL A 457 23.31 1.15 -4.18
N ALA A 458 24.02 1.92 -3.34
CA ALA A 458 24.32 3.32 -3.61
C ALA A 458 25.09 3.52 -4.91
N ALA A 459 26.06 2.66 -5.20
CA ALA A 459 26.84 2.70 -6.43
C ALA A 459 25.95 2.39 -7.65
N LEU A 460 25.10 1.38 -7.58
CA LEU A 460 24.16 1.04 -8.65
C LEU A 460 23.16 2.19 -8.93
N LEU A 461 22.63 2.80 -7.85
CA LEU A 461 21.75 3.96 -7.98
C LEU A 461 22.46 5.19 -8.55
N ALA A 462 23.72 5.42 -8.18
CA ALA A 462 24.52 6.52 -8.72
C ALA A 462 24.85 6.31 -10.22
N VAL A 463 25.21 5.09 -10.61
CA VAL A 463 25.45 4.73 -12.03
C VAL A 463 24.22 5.03 -12.88
N ARG A 464 23.02 4.78 -12.36
CA ARG A 464 21.78 5.13 -13.05
C ARG A 464 21.73 6.60 -13.46
N TYR A 465 22.03 7.53 -12.53
CA TYR A 465 21.98 8.97 -12.81
C TYR A 465 23.09 9.47 -13.72
N ILE A 466 24.19 8.70 -13.88
CA ILE A 466 25.34 9.09 -14.70
C ILE A 466 25.18 8.58 -16.14
N PHE A 467 24.61 7.38 -16.31
CA PHE A 467 24.63 6.66 -17.59
C PHE A 467 23.25 6.44 -18.22
N PHE A 468 22.18 6.63 -17.46
CA PHE A 468 20.83 6.43 -17.97
C PHE A 468 20.03 7.71 -17.71
N ASP A 469 19.82 8.51 -18.76
CA ASP A 469 18.86 9.62 -18.75
C ASP A 469 17.44 9.03 -18.64
N ILE A 470 16.95 8.93 -17.43
CA ILE A 470 15.58 8.51 -17.16
C ILE A 470 14.95 9.49 -16.17
#